data_e6683c92a704cba712b53e1cec9f17ce
#
_entry.id   e6683c92a704cba712b53e1cec9f17ce
#
_cell.length_a   1.000
_cell.length_b   1.000
_cell.length_c   1.000
_cell.angle_alpha   90.00
_cell.angle_beta   90.00
_cell.angle_gamma   90.00
#
_symmetry.space_group_name_H-M   'P 1'
#
loop_
_entity.id
_entity.type
_entity.pdbx_description
1 polymer ?
#
loop_
_entity_poly.entity_id
_entity_poly.type
_entity_poly.pdbx_seq_one_letter_code
_entity_poly.pdbx_strand_id
1 'polypeptide(L)'
;MDFLFIGVVIFLFMLAVFALWVGVSNDAVNFLTSALGSKAAPLKRVLLVASVGVFVGAAMSNGMMDIARHGIFRPENFSLYEIICIFMAVMVTDIILLDVFNTLGMPTSTTVSMVFELLGDTFVVALIKMAAGAGVGFSELLNTEKALSVILGIFLSVAIAIFFGTLVQFLARTVFTFNYRSRLKWKIGIFGGVCTTAIVYFLLLKGVSNMAFMTPAVKAWINSHTAVIILGSLGVFTVVMQALHALKVNVLKVIVLMGTFALAMAFAGNDLVNFIGVPLSGLAWQDFAANGSGDAHGFLMDSLNGPADTPVYFLIGAGMIMVVSLATSKKAHNVTRTEIGLGSQQGGDEMFGSSRIARRLVRWTLSLLAWVRRVTPARVRGWFNRRFNVDETIME
;
A
#
# COMPACT_ATOMS: atom_id res chain seq x y z
N MET A 1 -23.73 -31.28 8.37
CA MET A 1 -23.46 -29.89 7.99
C MET A 1 -22.04 -29.45 8.31
N ASP A 2 -21.47 -29.87 9.41
CA ASP A 2 -20.14 -29.45 9.86
C ASP A 2 -19.01 -29.73 8.87
N PHE A 3 -19.03 -30.88 8.19
CA PHE A 3 -18.02 -31.23 7.19
C PHE A 3 -18.01 -30.29 5.97
N LEU A 4 -19.17 -29.77 5.56
CA LEU A 4 -19.24 -28.81 4.45
C LEU A 4 -18.58 -27.49 4.83
N PHE A 5 -18.90 -26.94 6.00
CA PHE A 5 -18.33 -25.67 6.46
C PHE A 5 -16.83 -25.78 6.74
N ILE A 6 -16.38 -26.88 7.34
CA ILE A 6 -14.94 -27.15 7.50
C ILE A 6 -14.24 -27.18 6.12
N GLY A 7 -14.84 -27.87 5.14
CA GLY A 7 -14.34 -27.90 3.77
C GLY A 7 -14.24 -26.51 3.14
N VAL A 8 -15.25 -25.66 3.33
CA VAL A 8 -15.26 -24.28 2.84
C VAL A 8 -14.18 -23.43 3.52
N VAL A 9 -14.02 -23.54 4.84
CA VAL A 9 -12.98 -22.82 5.57
C VAL A 9 -11.58 -23.25 5.10
N ILE A 10 -11.34 -24.54 4.94
CA ILE A 10 -10.06 -25.05 4.39
C ILE A 10 -9.84 -24.49 2.98
N PHE A 11 -10.88 -24.44 2.16
CA PHE A 11 -10.79 -23.86 0.82
C PHE A 11 -10.47 -22.37 0.84
N LEU A 12 -11.11 -21.60 1.73
CA LEU A 12 -10.79 -20.18 1.94
C LEU A 12 -9.33 -19.95 2.38
N PHE A 13 -8.81 -20.82 3.26
CA PHE A 13 -7.39 -20.74 3.65
C PHE A 13 -6.44 -21.11 2.51
N MET A 14 -6.79 -22.07 1.66
CA MET A 14 -6.03 -22.34 0.44
C MET A 14 -6.03 -21.10 -0.49
N LEU A 15 -7.18 -20.48 -0.69
CA LEU A 15 -7.28 -19.24 -1.47
C LEU A 15 -6.43 -18.12 -0.83
N ALA A 16 -6.40 -18.03 0.51
CA ALA A 16 -5.54 -17.06 1.21
C ALA A 16 -4.04 -17.22 0.86
N VAL A 17 -3.56 -18.47 0.79
CA VAL A 17 -2.16 -18.73 0.39
C VAL A 17 -1.91 -18.26 -1.03
N PHE A 18 -2.84 -18.51 -1.96
CA PHE A 18 -2.73 -18.02 -3.35
C PHE A 18 -2.82 -16.49 -3.41
N ALA A 19 -3.75 -15.88 -2.70
CA ALA A 19 -3.90 -14.42 -2.63
C ALA A 19 -2.64 -13.74 -2.10
N LEU A 20 -2.04 -14.27 -1.02
CA LEU A 20 -0.75 -13.80 -0.49
C LEU A 20 0.36 -13.87 -1.55
N TRP A 21 0.40 -14.99 -2.30
CA TRP A 21 1.41 -15.17 -3.34
C TRP A 21 1.26 -14.18 -4.49
N VAL A 22 0.05 -14.03 -4.99
CA VAL A 22 -0.26 -13.18 -6.14
C VAL A 22 -0.23 -11.70 -5.74
N GLY A 23 -0.82 -11.36 -4.59
CA GLY A 23 -0.90 -9.99 -4.09
C GLY A 23 0.46 -9.37 -3.78
N VAL A 24 1.30 -10.07 -3.02
CA VAL A 24 2.67 -9.57 -2.74
C VAL A 24 3.48 -9.40 -4.02
N SER A 25 3.24 -10.23 -5.04
CA SER A 25 3.90 -10.07 -6.33
C SER A 25 3.53 -8.77 -7.03
N ASN A 26 2.31 -8.27 -6.82
CA ASN A 26 1.87 -6.96 -7.30
C ASN A 26 2.39 -5.83 -6.43
N ASP A 27 2.22 -5.93 -5.12
CA ASP A 27 2.57 -4.88 -4.16
C ASP A 27 4.07 -4.62 -4.04
N ALA A 28 4.91 -5.58 -4.44
CA ALA A 28 6.37 -5.45 -4.43
C ALA A 28 6.87 -4.19 -5.15
N VAL A 29 6.16 -3.74 -6.18
CA VAL A 29 6.48 -2.51 -6.93
C VAL A 29 6.54 -1.29 -6.00
N ASN A 30 5.67 -1.19 -5.02
CA ASN A 30 5.52 -0.03 -4.15
C ASN A 30 6.77 0.25 -3.29
N PHE A 31 7.53 -0.79 -2.94
CA PHE A 31 8.72 -0.65 -2.10
C PHE A 31 10.03 -1.04 -2.81
N LEU A 32 10.00 -1.71 -3.96
CA LEU A 32 11.21 -2.06 -4.71
C LEU A 32 11.63 -1.01 -5.74
N THR A 33 10.68 -0.27 -6.32
CA THR A 33 10.90 0.63 -7.46
C THR A 33 11.96 1.69 -7.18
N SER A 34 11.91 2.34 -6.02
CA SER A 34 12.88 3.37 -5.65
C SER A 34 14.32 2.85 -5.57
N ALA A 35 14.52 1.67 -4.96
CA ALA A 35 15.83 1.09 -4.78
C ALA A 35 16.41 0.52 -6.08
N LEU A 36 15.57 -0.13 -6.89
CA LEU A 36 15.98 -0.73 -8.16
C LEU A 36 16.13 0.33 -9.25
N GLY A 37 15.19 1.28 -9.36
CA GLY A 37 15.22 2.37 -10.33
C GLY A 37 16.41 3.30 -10.12
N SER A 38 16.75 3.62 -8.88
CA SER A 38 17.94 4.41 -8.54
C SER A 38 19.25 3.61 -8.56
N LYS A 39 19.20 2.30 -8.76
CA LYS A 39 20.35 1.38 -8.67
C LYS A 39 21.12 1.53 -7.35
N ALA A 40 20.39 1.77 -6.25
CA ALA A 40 20.98 1.99 -4.94
C ALA A 40 21.77 0.78 -4.42
N ALA A 41 21.24 -0.43 -4.68
CA ALA A 41 21.87 -1.69 -4.31
C ALA A 41 21.54 -2.81 -5.32
N PRO A 42 22.32 -3.91 -5.33
CA PRO A 42 22.00 -5.09 -6.13
C PRO A 42 20.65 -5.69 -5.68
N LEU A 43 19.92 -6.27 -6.63
CA LEU A 43 18.60 -6.87 -6.42
C LEU A 43 18.52 -7.75 -5.17
N LYS A 44 19.48 -8.66 -4.98
CA LYS A 44 19.52 -9.57 -3.80
C LYS A 44 19.50 -8.82 -2.47
N ARG A 45 20.23 -7.69 -2.36
CA ARG A 45 20.24 -6.87 -1.14
C ARG A 45 18.93 -6.11 -0.95
N VAL A 46 18.36 -5.59 -2.02
CA VAL A 46 17.06 -4.90 -1.97
C VAL A 46 15.98 -5.88 -1.53
N LEU A 47 15.93 -7.08 -2.12
CA LEU A 47 14.99 -8.13 -1.74
C LEU A 47 15.17 -8.58 -0.28
N LEU A 48 16.41 -8.72 0.20
CA LEU A 48 16.67 -9.07 1.60
C LEU A 48 16.09 -8.01 2.55
N VAL A 49 16.38 -6.73 2.29
CA VAL A 49 15.88 -5.62 3.11
C VAL A 49 14.35 -5.55 3.06
N ALA A 50 13.76 -5.70 1.88
CA ALA A 50 12.31 -5.73 1.71
C ALA A 50 11.67 -6.93 2.41
N SER A 51 12.28 -8.13 2.31
CA SER A 51 11.78 -9.35 2.97
C SER A 51 11.76 -9.21 4.50
N VAL A 52 12.79 -8.60 5.08
CA VAL A 52 12.79 -8.31 6.52
C VAL A 52 11.67 -7.34 6.88
N GLY A 53 11.49 -6.28 6.08
CA GLY A 53 10.39 -5.33 6.26
C GLY A 53 9.02 -6.00 6.16
N VAL A 54 8.79 -6.81 5.12
CA VAL A 54 7.54 -7.57 4.91
C VAL A 54 7.25 -8.49 6.10
N PHE A 55 8.24 -9.27 6.53
CA PHE A 55 8.06 -10.20 7.65
C PHE A 55 7.71 -9.48 8.96
N VAL A 56 8.46 -8.43 9.29
CA VAL A 56 8.20 -7.63 10.49
C VAL A 56 6.83 -6.97 10.40
N GLY A 57 6.48 -6.38 9.26
CA GLY A 57 5.19 -5.74 9.05
C GLY A 57 4.02 -6.72 9.20
N ALA A 58 4.12 -7.89 8.57
CA ALA A 58 3.09 -8.93 8.66
C ALA A 58 2.94 -9.47 10.10
N ALA A 59 4.05 -9.82 10.75
CA ALA A 59 4.03 -10.37 12.11
C ALA A 59 3.45 -9.39 13.16
N MET A 60 3.50 -8.11 12.86
CA MET A 60 3.06 -7.04 13.75
C MET A 60 1.71 -6.41 13.32
N SER A 61 1.08 -6.92 12.28
CA SER A 61 -0.21 -6.47 11.74
C SER A 61 -1.38 -6.98 12.59
N ASN A 62 -1.52 -6.50 13.79
CA ASN A 62 -2.66 -6.83 14.63
C ASN A 62 -3.72 -5.72 14.55
N GLY A 63 -4.97 -6.05 14.23
CA GLY A 63 -6.10 -5.11 14.35
C GLY A 63 -6.55 -4.36 13.09
N MET A 64 -6.06 -4.70 11.89
CA MET A 64 -6.55 -4.10 10.62
C MET A 64 -7.68 -4.93 9.97
N MET A 65 -8.14 -6.00 10.63
CA MET A 65 -9.12 -6.95 10.06
C MET A 65 -10.56 -6.41 9.98
N ASP A 66 -10.84 -5.25 10.55
CA ASP A 66 -12.18 -4.68 10.65
C ASP A 66 -12.80 -4.32 9.28
N ILE A 67 -11.99 -3.91 8.31
CA ILE A 67 -12.49 -3.48 6.98
C ILE A 67 -13.10 -4.66 6.21
N ALA A 68 -12.49 -5.83 6.30
CA ALA A 68 -12.99 -7.04 5.66
C ALA A 68 -14.24 -7.60 6.34
N ARG A 69 -14.46 -7.28 7.61
CA ARG A 69 -15.57 -7.81 8.42
C ARG A 69 -16.85 -6.99 8.31
N HIS A 70 -16.77 -5.66 8.44
CA HIS A 70 -17.95 -4.79 8.53
C HIS A 70 -17.76 -3.39 7.94
N GLY A 71 -16.73 -3.20 7.11
CA GLY A 71 -16.44 -1.87 6.55
C GLY A 71 -17.38 -1.42 5.45
N ILE A 72 -17.82 -2.34 4.59
CA ILE A 72 -18.54 -2.06 3.33
C ILE A 72 -19.99 -2.54 3.38
N PHE A 73 -20.24 -3.66 4.01
CA PHE A 73 -21.58 -4.22 4.21
C PHE A 73 -21.92 -4.26 5.70
N ARG A 74 -23.17 -4.54 6.01
CA ARG A 74 -23.70 -4.67 7.39
C ARG A 74 -23.95 -6.12 7.71
N PRO A 75 -22.98 -6.83 8.32
CA PRO A 75 -23.02 -8.29 8.49
C PRO A 75 -24.23 -8.79 9.28
N GLU A 76 -24.77 -7.96 10.17
CA GLU A 76 -25.99 -8.26 10.94
C GLU A 76 -27.23 -8.55 10.08
N ASN A 77 -27.22 -8.13 8.81
CA ASN A 77 -28.32 -8.34 7.87
C ASN A 77 -28.07 -9.49 6.89
N PHE A 78 -26.96 -10.19 7.04
CA PHE A 78 -26.58 -11.32 6.19
C PHE A 78 -26.49 -12.61 6.98
N SER A 79 -26.95 -13.70 6.38
CA SER A 79 -26.78 -15.04 6.94
C SER A 79 -25.34 -15.53 6.75
N LEU A 80 -24.95 -16.54 7.56
CA LEU A 80 -23.66 -17.21 7.42
C LEU A 80 -23.45 -17.73 5.99
N TYR A 81 -24.48 -18.31 5.37
CA TYR A 81 -24.42 -18.83 4.00
C TYR A 81 -24.12 -17.70 2.98
N GLU A 82 -24.84 -16.57 3.09
CA GLU A 82 -24.65 -15.43 2.20
C GLU A 82 -23.25 -14.83 2.32
N ILE A 83 -22.75 -14.67 3.55
CA ILE A 83 -21.40 -14.13 3.81
C ILE A 83 -20.31 -15.06 3.27
N ILE A 84 -20.45 -16.36 3.44
CA ILE A 84 -19.52 -17.34 2.86
C ILE A 84 -19.50 -17.24 1.34
N CYS A 85 -20.66 -17.09 0.69
CA CYS A 85 -20.73 -16.90 -0.75
C CYS A 85 -20.02 -15.61 -1.20
N ILE A 86 -20.25 -14.50 -0.49
CA ILE A 86 -19.56 -13.21 -0.73
C ILE A 86 -18.04 -13.41 -0.59
N PHE A 87 -17.58 -13.99 0.51
CA PHE A 87 -16.15 -14.16 0.77
C PHE A 87 -15.46 -15.06 -0.24
N MET A 88 -16.12 -16.14 -0.67
CA MET A 88 -15.59 -17.00 -1.72
C MET A 88 -15.49 -16.27 -3.06
N ALA A 89 -16.50 -15.49 -3.43
CA ALA A 89 -16.52 -14.72 -4.66
C ALA A 89 -15.41 -13.67 -4.67
N VAL A 90 -15.27 -12.88 -3.61
CA VAL A 90 -14.18 -11.91 -3.43
C VAL A 90 -12.81 -12.57 -3.61
N MET A 91 -12.53 -13.64 -2.88
CA MET A 91 -11.21 -14.29 -2.91
C MET A 91 -10.86 -14.87 -4.29
N VAL A 92 -11.83 -15.48 -4.96
CA VAL A 92 -11.62 -16.04 -6.31
C VAL A 92 -11.40 -14.91 -7.32
N THR A 93 -12.20 -13.86 -7.25
CA THR A 93 -12.09 -12.70 -8.16
C THR A 93 -10.76 -11.98 -7.98
N ASP A 94 -10.35 -11.71 -6.75
CA ASP A 94 -9.09 -11.03 -6.42
C ASP A 94 -7.87 -11.80 -6.95
N ILE A 95 -7.83 -13.12 -6.71
CA ILE A 95 -6.73 -13.96 -7.21
C ILE A 95 -6.65 -13.92 -8.74
N ILE A 96 -7.77 -14.06 -9.44
CA ILE A 96 -7.81 -14.06 -10.91
C ILE A 96 -7.39 -12.69 -11.43
N LEU A 97 -7.96 -11.61 -10.89
CA LEU A 97 -7.68 -10.25 -11.30
C LEU A 97 -6.20 -9.91 -11.10
N LEU A 98 -5.66 -10.12 -9.91
CA LEU A 98 -4.26 -9.83 -9.59
C LEU A 98 -3.31 -10.70 -10.41
N ASP A 99 -3.61 -11.97 -10.67
CA ASP A 99 -2.76 -12.83 -11.48
C ASP A 99 -2.69 -12.38 -12.95
N VAL A 100 -3.82 -11.93 -13.51
CA VAL A 100 -3.89 -11.32 -14.84
C VAL A 100 -3.03 -10.04 -14.89
N PHE A 101 -3.21 -9.13 -13.95
CA PHE A 101 -2.44 -7.89 -13.88
C PHE A 101 -0.94 -8.15 -13.72
N ASN A 102 -0.55 -9.10 -12.87
CA ASN A 102 0.85 -9.49 -12.69
C ASN A 102 1.45 -10.10 -13.96
N THR A 103 0.67 -10.90 -14.67
CA THR A 103 1.11 -11.53 -15.93
C THR A 103 1.33 -10.48 -17.01
N LEU A 104 0.46 -9.47 -17.06
CA LEU A 104 0.60 -8.32 -17.97
C LEU A 104 1.66 -7.30 -17.50
N GLY A 105 2.23 -7.49 -16.30
CA GLY A 105 3.18 -6.56 -15.71
C GLY A 105 2.56 -5.21 -15.32
N MET A 106 1.27 -5.19 -15.01
CA MET A 106 0.55 -3.97 -14.62
C MET A 106 0.43 -3.86 -13.10
N PRO A 107 0.95 -2.77 -12.49
CA PRO A 107 0.70 -2.50 -11.09
C PRO A 107 -0.77 -2.15 -10.86
N THR A 108 -1.36 -2.67 -9.78
CA THR A 108 -2.70 -2.32 -9.33
C THR A 108 -2.73 -2.17 -7.81
N SER A 109 -3.83 -1.72 -7.25
CA SER A 109 -4.00 -1.62 -5.80
C SER A 109 -4.83 -2.79 -5.29
N THR A 110 -4.24 -3.64 -4.47
CA THR A 110 -4.91 -4.77 -3.82
C THR A 110 -6.03 -4.32 -2.88
N THR A 111 -5.85 -3.22 -2.17
CA THR A 111 -6.91 -2.64 -1.32
C THR A 111 -8.09 -2.14 -2.14
N VAL A 112 -7.84 -1.48 -3.28
CA VAL A 112 -8.91 -1.01 -4.17
C VAL A 112 -9.66 -2.21 -4.76
N SER A 113 -8.94 -3.25 -5.21
CA SER A 113 -9.51 -4.49 -5.71
C SER A 113 -10.49 -5.07 -4.69
N MET A 114 -10.00 -5.39 -3.50
CA MET A 114 -10.81 -5.98 -2.44
C MET A 114 -12.05 -5.14 -2.07
N VAL A 115 -11.91 -3.81 -1.98
CA VAL A 115 -13.03 -2.93 -1.63
C VAL A 115 -14.12 -2.97 -2.70
N PHE A 116 -13.74 -2.92 -3.99
CA PHE A 116 -14.71 -2.97 -5.08
C PHE A 116 -15.32 -4.37 -5.29
N GLU A 117 -14.56 -5.42 -5.01
CA GLU A 117 -15.05 -6.78 -5.01
C GLU A 117 -16.08 -7.00 -3.91
N LEU A 118 -15.77 -6.64 -2.67
CA LEU A 118 -16.73 -6.68 -1.55
C LEU A 118 -17.98 -5.87 -1.85
N LEU A 119 -17.83 -4.67 -2.43
CA LEU A 119 -18.96 -3.84 -2.81
C LEU A 119 -19.81 -4.50 -3.90
N GLY A 120 -19.17 -5.05 -4.94
CA GLY A 120 -19.84 -5.69 -6.07
C GLY A 120 -20.59 -6.97 -5.66
N ASP A 121 -19.92 -7.84 -4.92
CA ASP A 121 -20.49 -9.10 -4.47
C ASP A 121 -21.64 -8.89 -3.48
N THR A 122 -21.46 -7.97 -2.53
CA THR A 122 -22.52 -7.58 -1.59
C THR A 122 -23.71 -6.94 -2.32
N PHE A 123 -23.43 -6.11 -3.33
CA PHE A 123 -24.47 -5.50 -4.15
C PHE A 123 -25.33 -6.55 -4.86
N VAL A 124 -24.71 -7.58 -5.45
CA VAL A 124 -25.44 -8.65 -6.14
C VAL A 124 -26.29 -9.46 -5.14
N VAL A 125 -25.71 -9.83 -3.98
CA VAL A 125 -26.46 -10.55 -2.94
C VAL A 125 -27.62 -9.70 -2.40
N ALA A 126 -27.42 -8.40 -2.22
CA ALA A 126 -28.47 -7.48 -1.81
C ALA A 126 -29.62 -7.41 -2.83
N LEU A 127 -29.31 -7.38 -4.14
CA LEU A 127 -30.33 -7.41 -5.19
C LEU A 127 -31.13 -8.73 -5.18
N ILE A 128 -30.46 -9.86 -5.02
CA ILE A 128 -31.10 -11.17 -4.92
C ILE A 128 -32.05 -11.20 -3.71
N LYS A 129 -31.59 -10.71 -2.57
CA LYS A 129 -32.36 -10.67 -1.33
C LYS A 129 -33.59 -9.77 -1.43
N MET A 130 -33.45 -8.60 -2.03
CA MET A 130 -34.57 -7.70 -2.31
C MET A 130 -35.57 -8.31 -3.30
N ALA A 131 -35.09 -8.97 -4.36
CA ALA A 131 -35.95 -9.66 -5.33
C ALA A 131 -36.71 -10.84 -4.72
N ALA A 132 -36.13 -11.52 -3.74
CA ALA A 132 -36.76 -12.59 -2.97
C ALA A 132 -37.82 -12.07 -1.95
N GLY A 133 -38.00 -10.76 -1.83
CA GLY A 133 -39.01 -10.18 -0.95
C GLY A 133 -38.65 -10.16 0.54
N ALA A 134 -37.37 -10.11 0.86
CA ALA A 134 -36.88 -10.11 2.26
C ALA A 134 -37.28 -8.89 3.10
N GLY A 135 -37.95 -7.89 2.52
CA GLY A 135 -38.43 -6.71 3.24
C GLY A 135 -37.33 -5.75 3.74
N VAL A 136 -36.08 -5.98 3.32
CA VAL A 136 -34.90 -5.19 3.74
C VAL A 136 -34.53 -4.23 2.63
N GLY A 137 -34.28 -2.95 2.97
CA GLY A 137 -33.89 -1.91 2.04
C GLY A 137 -32.41 -1.99 1.67
N PHE A 138 -32.04 -1.45 0.50
CA PHE A 138 -30.64 -1.44 0.00
C PHE A 138 -29.67 -0.75 0.98
N SER A 139 -30.09 0.35 1.61
CA SER A 139 -29.28 1.09 2.60
C SER A 139 -29.11 0.35 3.93
N GLU A 140 -29.91 -0.67 4.19
CA GLU A 140 -29.79 -1.52 5.37
C GLU A 140 -28.78 -2.64 5.14
N LEU A 141 -28.56 -3.04 3.90
CA LEU A 141 -27.63 -4.08 3.50
C LEU A 141 -26.21 -3.52 3.24
N LEU A 142 -26.11 -2.42 2.52
CA LEU A 142 -24.85 -1.77 2.19
C LEU A 142 -24.59 -0.50 2.99
N ASN A 143 -23.35 -0.33 3.43
CA ASN A 143 -22.88 0.92 4.03
C ASN A 143 -22.45 1.90 2.93
N THR A 144 -23.45 2.52 2.26
CA THR A 144 -23.22 3.40 1.11
C THR A 144 -22.37 4.63 1.46
N GLU A 145 -22.52 5.17 2.67
CA GLU A 145 -21.72 6.32 3.13
C GLU A 145 -20.23 5.93 3.26
N LYS A 146 -19.95 4.78 3.85
CA LYS A 146 -18.60 4.26 3.98
C LYS A 146 -17.98 3.93 2.63
N ALA A 147 -18.74 3.26 1.75
CA ALA A 147 -18.29 2.94 0.39
C ALA A 147 -17.93 4.22 -0.38
N LEU A 148 -18.80 5.24 -0.35
CA LEU A 148 -18.56 6.53 -1.01
C LEU A 148 -17.32 7.23 -0.40
N SER A 149 -17.18 7.24 0.92
CA SER A 149 -16.03 7.82 1.61
C SER A 149 -14.73 7.16 1.18
N VAL A 150 -14.70 5.83 1.06
CA VAL A 150 -13.52 5.08 0.60
C VAL A 150 -13.19 5.42 -0.85
N ILE A 151 -14.18 5.43 -1.74
CA ILE A 151 -13.99 5.75 -3.17
C ILE A 151 -13.43 7.18 -3.32
N LEU A 152 -14.03 8.17 -2.64
CA LEU A 152 -13.54 9.56 -2.66
C LEU A 152 -12.12 9.66 -2.06
N GLY A 153 -11.85 8.90 -0.99
CA GLY A 153 -10.54 8.82 -0.37
C GLY A 153 -9.46 8.30 -1.33
N ILE A 154 -9.78 7.29 -2.15
CA ILE A 154 -8.88 6.75 -3.17
C ILE A 154 -8.49 7.84 -4.18
N PHE A 155 -9.46 8.53 -4.78
CA PHE A 155 -9.17 9.59 -5.75
C PHE A 155 -8.42 10.77 -5.11
N LEU A 156 -8.79 11.17 -3.91
CA LEU A 156 -8.13 12.25 -3.19
C LEU A 156 -6.68 11.88 -2.83
N SER A 157 -6.42 10.64 -2.43
CA SER A 157 -5.06 10.17 -2.11
C SER A 157 -4.11 10.27 -3.31
N VAL A 158 -4.60 9.94 -4.51
CA VAL A 158 -3.81 10.08 -5.76
C VAL A 158 -3.44 11.54 -6.02
N ALA A 159 -4.40 12.47 -5.89
CA ALA A 159 -4.14 13.89 -6.07
C ALA A 159 -3.12 14.44 -5.06
N ILE A 160 -3.25 14.05 -3.79
CA ILE A 160 -2.32 14.42 -2.72
C ILE A 160 -0.91 13.84 -2.99
N ALA A 161 -0.82 12.58 -3.41
CA ALA A 161 0.45 11.93 -3.71
C ALA A 161 1.18 12.63 -4.88
N ILE A 162 0.48 12.96 -5.95
CA ILE A 162 1.04 13.70 -7.09
C ILE A 162 1.56 15.07 -6.63
N PHE A 163 0.77 15.82 -5.88
CA PHE A 163 1.15 17.17 -5.42
C PHE A 163 2.39 17.13 -4.53
N PHE A 164 2.35 16.35 -3.45
CA PHE A 164 3.47 16.30 -2.50
C PHE A 164 4.69 15.60 -3.08
N GLY A 165 4.52 14.54 -3.87
CA GLY A 165 5.62 13.88 -4.56
C GLY A 165 6.36 14.83 -5.52
N THR A 166 5.63 15.60 -6.30
CA THR A 166 6.18 16.62 -7.18
C THR A 166 6.90 17.72 -6.38
N LEU A 167 6.30 18.19 -5.29
CA LEU A 167 6.90 19.21 -4.42
C LEU A 167 8.22 18.73 -3.81
N VAL A 168 8.24 17.53 -3.24
CA VAL A 168 9.45 16.96 -2.62
C VAL A 168 10.55 16.76 -3.67
N GLN A 169 10.21 16.23 -4.85
CA GLN A 169 11.16 16.06 -5.95
C GLN A 169 11.70 17.40 -6.43
N PHE A 170 10.85 18.41 -6.54
CA PHE A 170 11.26 19.77 -6.90
C PHE A 170 12.26 20.35 -5.88
N LEU A 171 11.97 20.23 -4.59
CA LEU A 171 12.85 20.70 -3.51
C LEU A 171 14.19 19.95 -3.52
N ALA A 172 14.17 18.62 -3.61
CA ALA A 172 15.37 17.81 -3.67
C ALA A 172 16.24 18.18 -4.88
N ARG A 173 15.64 18.38 -6.06
CA ARG A 173 16.34 18.80 -7.28
C ARG A 173 16.91 20.21 -7.15
N THR A 174 16.19 21.13 -6.55
CA THR A 174 16.67 22.49 -6.29
C THR A 174 17.91 22.51 -5.39
N VAL A 175 17.96 21.64 -4.38
CA VAL A 175 19.08 21.57 -3.44
C VAL A 175 20.31 20.90 -4.05
N PHE A 176 20.14 19.76 -4.72
CA PHE A 176 21.26 18.92 -5.17
C PHE A 176 21.60 19.08 -6.65
N THR A 177 20.67 19.54 -7.49
CA THR A 177 20.81 19.59 -8.96
C THR A 177 21.15 18.22 -9.57
N PHE A 178 21.56 18.15 -10.85
CA PHE A 178 22.04 16.91 -11.46
C PHE A 178 23.48 16.58 -11.04
N ASN A 179 24.32 17.60 -10.79
CA ASN A 179 25.66 17.42 -10.24
C ASN A 179 25.63 17.34 -8.70
N TYR A 180 24.93 16.33 -8.16
CA TYR A 180 24.70 16.16 -6.73
C TYR A 180 26.00 15.91 -5.94
N ARG A 181 26.99 15.23 -6.54
CA ARG A 181 28.23 14.84 -5.85
C ARG A 181 29.02 16.01 -5.30
N SER A 182 29.12 17.08 -6.06
CA SER A 182 29.82 18.33 -5.65
C SER A 182 29.10 19.08 -4.53
N ARG A 183 27.79 18.82 -4.36
CA ARG A 183 26.91 19.52 -3.42
C ARG A 183 26.59 18.73 -2.15
N LEU A 184 27.14 17.53 -1.99
CA LEU A 184 26.86 16.68 -0.81
C LEU A 184 27.38 17.34 0.48
N LYS A 185 28.67 17.55 0.63
CA LYS A 185 29.30 18.16 1.82
C LYS A 185 28.41 18.08 3.09
N TRP A 186 28.11 19.24 3.70
CA TRP A 186 27.25 19.31 4.89
C TRP A 186 25.74 19.15 4.58
N LYS A 187 25.30 19.38 3.33
CA LYS A 187 23.90 19.28 2.95
C LYS A 187 23.36 17.86 3.06
N ILE A 188 24.22 16.86 2.89
CA ILE A 188 23.82 15.47 2.96
C ILE A 188 23.40 15.06 4.36
N GLY A 189 24.03 15.60 5.40
CA GLY A 189 23.66 15.37 6.79
C GLY A 189 22.27 15.87 7.09
N ILE A 190 21.97 17.12 6.72
CA ILE A 190 20.63 17.71 6.92
C ILE A 190 19.57 16.94 6.09
N PHE A 191 19.84 16.71 4.82
CA PHE A 191 18.91 15.96 3.95
C PHE A 191 18.67 14.56 4.49
N GLY A 192 19.74 13.85 4.87
CA GLY A 192 19.65 12.53 5.47
C GLY A 192 18.87 12.55 6.79
N GLY A 193 19.12 13.56 7.62
CA GLY A 193 18.38 13.78 8.87
C GLY A 193 16.89 13.96 8.64
N VAL A 194 16.51 14.83 7.70
CA VAL A 194 15.09 15.05 7.34
C VAL A 194 14.44 13.78 6.81
N CYS A 195 15.08 13.11 5.84
CA CYS A 195 14.54 11.87 5.26
C CYS A 195 14.39 10.77 6.31
N THR A 196 15.41 10.54 7.14
CA THR A 196 15.38 9.50 8.17
C THR A 196 14.36 9.83 9.25
N THR A 197 14.25 11.08 9.67
CA THR A 197 13.22 11.52 10.62
C THR A 197 11.81 11.26 10.06
N ALA A 198 11.58 11.60 8.79
CA ALA A 198 10.30 11.33 8.12
C ALA A 198 10.00 9.83 8.06
N ILE A 199 10.98 8.99 7.74
CA ILE A 199 10.84 7.52 7.71
C ILE A 199 10.53 6.99 9.10
N VAL A 200 11.28 7.38 10.12
CA VAL A 200 11.07 6.92 11.50
C VAL A 200 9.72 7.37 12.04
N TYR A 201 9.33 8.61 11.78
CA TYR A 201 8.03 9.12 12.19
C TYR A 201 6.88 8.37 11.48
N PHE A 202 7.03 8.10 10.19
CA PHE A 202 6.09 7.27 9.43
C PHE A 202 5.98 5.85 10.02
N LEU A 203 7.11 5.22 10.37
CA LEU A 203 7.11 3.92 11.02
C LEU A 203 6.42 3.96 12.38
N LEU A 204 6.65 4.99 13.21
CA LEU A 204 5.98 5.15 14.50
C LEU A 204 4.47 5.32 14.36
N LEU A 205 4.00 6.08 13.37
CA LEU A 205 2.57 6.35 13.17
C LEU A 205 1.83 5.21 12.47
N LYS A 206 2.46 4.52 11.52
CA LYS A 206 1.83 3.50 10.67
C LYS A 206 2.36 2.11 10.94
N GLY A 207 3.69 1.96 10.96
CA GLY A 207 4.30 0.64 11.08
C GLY A 207 4.07 -0.02 12.43
N VAL A 208 4.13 0.74 13.51
CA VAL A 208 4.01 0.18 14.87
C VAL A 208 2.72 0.56 15.61
N SER A 209 1.85 1.35 14.98
CA SER A 209 0.64 1.87 15.64
C SER A 209 -0.32 0.77 16.14
N ASN A 210 -0.32 -0.38 15.50
CA ASN A 210 -1.20 -1.51 15.83
C ASN A 210 -0.48 -2.66 16.53
N MET A 211 0.77 -2.45 16.97
CA MET A 211 1.52 -3.46 17.71
C MET A 211 1.01 -3.64 19.15
N ALA A 212 1.18 -4.84 19.69
CA ALA A 212 0.73 -5.17 21.04
C ALA A 212 1.31 -4.26 22.15
N PHE A 213 2.53 -3.73 21.97
CA PHE A 213 3.15 -2.80 22.92
C PHE A 213 2.67 -1.33 22.76
N MET A 214 1.95 -1.01 21.70
CA MET A 214 1.38 0.32 21.47
C MET A 214 0.07 0.53 22.23
N THR A 215 0.19 0.56 23.54
CA THR A 215 -0.96 0.85 24.41
C THR A 215 -1.54 2.25 24.16
N PRO A 216 -2.81 2.50 24.51
CA PRO A 216 -3.41 3.84 24.41
C PRO A 216 -2.58 4.93 25.11
N ALA A 217 -1.94 4.59 26.23
CA ALA A 217 -1.06 5.50 26.96
C ALA A 217 0.20 5.88 26.15
N VAL A 218 0.83 4.90 25.49
CA VAL A 218 2.00 5.14 24.60
C VAL A 218 1.60 5.98 23.42
N LYS A 219 0.45 5.70 22.78
CA LYS A 219 -0.07 6.52 21.67
C LYS A 219 -0.33 7.97 22.09
N ALA A 220 -0.97 8.16 23.23
CA ALA A 220 -1.21 9.50 23.78
C ALA A 220 0.09 10.24 24.09
N TRP A 221 1.09 9.55 24.65
CA TRP A 221 2.41 10.12 24.91
C TRP A 221 3.13 10.54 23.62
N ILE A 222 3.15 9.69 22.59
CA ILE A 222 3.73 10.02 21.28
C ILE A 222 3.04 11.25 20.68
N ASN A 223 1.72 11.29 20.71
CA ASN A 223 0.95 12.40 20.16
C ASN A 223 1.21 13.72 20.91
N SER A 224 1.33 13.67 22.23
CA SER A 224 1.63 14.87 23.04
C SER A 224 3.07 15.35 22.90
N HIS A 225 4.02 14.47 22.54
CA HIS A 225 5.43 14.79 22.40
C HIS A 225 5.93 14.79 20.94
N THR A 226 5.02 14.81 19.96
CA THR A 226 5.34 14.74 18.54
C THR A 226 6.41 15.74 18.12
N ALA A 227 6.32 17.00 18.54
CA ALA A 227 7.30 18.03 18.19
C ALA A 227 8.71 17.71 18.73
N VAL A 228 8.79 17.22 19.96
CA VAL A 228 10.05 16.83 20.59
C VAL A 228 10.66 15.62 19.89
N ILE A 229 9.83 14.63 19.54
CA ILE A 229 10.25 13.43 18.80
C ILE A 229 10.81 13.84 17.42
N ILE A 230 10.12 14.69 16.69
CA ILE A 230 10.55 15.14 15.36
C ILE A 230 11.85 15.94 15.45
N LEU A 231 11.92 16.94 16.33
CA LEU A 231 13.10 17.80 16.44
C LEU A 231 14.31 17.04 17.00
N GLY A 232 14.10 16.20 18.01
CA GLY A 232 15.12 15.34 18.58
C GLY A 232 15.68 14.35 17.55
N SER A 233 14.78 13.65 16.83
CA SER A 233 15.15 12.73 15.74
C SER A 233 15.91 13.47 14.63
N LEU A 234 15.44 14.65 14.23
CA LEU A 234 16.11 15.47 13.21
C LEU A 234 17.55 15.81 13.62
N GLY A 235 17.76 16.24 14.86
CA GLY A 235 19.09 16.55 15.39
C GLY A 235 19.99 15.31 15.38
N VAL A 236 19.54 14.22 15.99
CA VAL A 236 20.30 12.97 16.08
C VAL A 236 20.64 12.41 14.70
N PHE A 237 19.65 12.26 13.82
CA PHE A 237 19.87 11.68 12.50
C PHE A 237 20.69 12.59 11.58
N THR A 238 20.60 13.91 11.72
CA THR A 238 21.50 14.83 10.99
C THR A 238 22.95 14.57 11.35
N VAL A 239 23.26 14.43 12.64
CA VAL A 239 24.62 14.11 13.11
C VAL A 239 25.06 12.72 12.62
N VAL A 240 24.21 11.71 12.78
CA VAL A 240 24.50 10.33 12.34
C VAL A 240 24.76 10.28 10.84
N MET A 241 23.91 10.90 10.02
CA MET A 241 24.07 10.89 8.56
C MET A 241 25.31 11.66 8.12
N GLN A 242 25.66 12.75 8.80
CA GLN A 242 26.88 13.48 8.54
C GLN A 242 28.12 12.65 8.92
N ALA A 243 28.08 11.93 10.04
CA ALA A 243 29.15 11.01 10.45
C ALA A 243 29.33 9.86 9.44
N LEU A 244 28.24 9.24 8.98
CA LEU A 244 28.29 8.23 7.93
C LEU A 244 28.92 8.76 6.64
N HIS A 245 28.58 10.00 6.28
CA HIS A 245 29.20 10.64 5.12
C HIS A 245 30.71 10.87 5.32
N ALA A 246 31.14 11.28 6.51
CA ALA A 246 32.56 11.43 6.85
C ALA A 246 33.31 10.08 6.79
N LEU A 247 32.65 8.98 7.15
CA LEU A 247 33.15 7.61 7.01
C LEU A 247 33.09 7.08 5.56
N LYS A 248 32.78 7.96 4.57
CA LYS A 248 32.67 7.63 3.15
C LYS A 248 31.55 6.63 2.80
N VAL A 249 30.59 6.43 3.69
CA VAL A 249 29.37 5.67 3.41
C VAL A 249 28.45 6.49 2.50
N ASN A 250 27.86 5.86 1.51
CA ASN A 250 26.90 6.53 0.63
C ASN A 250 25.54 6.69 1.33
N VAL A 251 25.33 7.81 1.97
CA VAL A 251 24.12 8.14 2.74
C VAL A 251 22.85 8.06 1.90
N LEU A 252 22.89 8.43 0.61
CA LEU A 252 21.71 8.32 -0.27
C LEU A 252 21.26 6.86 -0.44
N LYS A 253 22.21 5.92 -0.55
CA LYS A 253 21.88 4.48 -0.60
C LYS A 253 21.28 3.99 0.70
N VAL A 254 21.80 4.46 1.84
CA VAL A 254 21.27 4.13 3.17
C VAL A 254 19.82 4.59 3.28
N ILE A 255 19.53 5.85 2.94
CA ILE A 255 18.18 6.42 2.97
C ILE A 255 17.21 5.60 2.10
N VAL A 256 17.61 5.27 0.88
CA VAL A 256 16.77 4.50 -0.04
C VAL A 256 16.46 3.11 0.52
N LEU A 257 17.46 2.42 1.09
CA LEU A 257 17.26 1.09 1.69
C LEU A 257 16.40 1.15 2.96
N MET A 258 16.58 2.19 3.79
CA MET A 258 15.69 2.44 4.93
C MET A 258 14.25 2.69 4.46
N GLY A 259 14.07 3.47 3.39
CA GLY A 259 12.78 3.70 2.76
C GLY A 259 12.15 2.41 2.23
N THR A 260 12.94 1.56 1.59
CA THR A 260 12.50 0.22 1.14
C THR A 260 12.01 -0.64 2.30
N PHE A 261 12.78 -0.70 3.40
CA PHE A 261 12.37 -1.42 4.61
C PHE A 261 11.08 -0.86 5.19
N ALA A 262 11.00 0.46 5.36
CA ALA A 262 9.85 1.13 5.98
C ALA A 262 8.57 0.96 5.15
N LEU A 263 8.67 1.11 3.84
CA LEU A 263 7.54 0.89 2.94
C LEU A 263 7.13 -0.59 2.93
N ALA A 264 8.08 -1.52 2.80
CA ALA A 264 7.79 -2.95 2.83
C ALA A 264 7.08 -3.37 4.13
N MET A 265 7.55 -2.85 5.28
CA MET A 265 6.92 -3.07 6.57
C MET A 265 5.51 -2.49 6.65
N ALA A 266 5.32 -1.26 6.17
CA ALA A 266 4.03 -0.59 6.22
C ALA A 266 3.02 -1.24 5.26
N PHE A 267 3.45 -1.59 4.05
CA PHE A 267 2.60 -2.30 3.08
C PHE A 267 2.20 -3.67 3.62
N ALA A 268 3.15 -4.50 4.05
CA ALA A 268 2.83 -5.82 4.59
C ALA A 268 1.91 -5.73 5.80
N GLY A 269 2.13 -4.77 6.71
CA GLY A 269 1.28 -4.56 7.87
C GLY A 269 -0.14 -4.12 7.53
N ASN A 270 -0.32 -3.37 6.44
CA ASN A 270 -1.60 -2.83 6.02
C ASN A 270 -2.34 -3.75 5.03
N ASP A 271 -1.61 -4.31 4.06
CA ASP A 271 -2.23 -5.06 2.97
C ASP A 271 -2.41 -6.55 3.29
N LEU A 272 -1.81 -7.03 4.40
CA LEU A 272 -2.04 -8.39 4.88
C LEU A 272 -3.54 -8.69 5.07
N VAL A 273 -4.30 -7.69 5.54
CA VAL A 273 -5.74 -7.83 5.75
C VAL A 273 -6.49 -8.11 4.44
N ASN A 274 -6.02 -7.60 3.33
CA ASN A 274 -6.63 -7.81 2.02
C ASN A 274 -6.57 -9.29 1.61
N PHE A 275 -5.54 -10.01 2.03
CA PHE A 275 -5.31 -11.39 1.64
C PHE A 275 -5.85 -12.43 2.63
N ILE A 276 -5.77 -12.14 3.94
CA ILE A 276 -6.17 -13.10 4.97
C ILE A 276 -7.39 -12.65 5.79
N GLY A 277 -7.81 -11.38 5.69
CA GLY A 277 -8.93 -10.86 6.47
C GLY A 277 -10.24 -11.57 6.16
N VAL A 278 -10.54 -11.77 4.89
CA VAL A 278 -11.72 -12.50 4.43
C VAL A 278 -11.69 -13.99 4.88
N PRO A 279 -10.61 -14.76 4.62
CA PRO A 279 -10.49 -16.13 5.13
C PRO A 279 -10.58 -16.24 6.65
N LEU A 280 -9.97 -15.32 7.40
CA LEU A 280 -10.07 -15.32 8.86
C LEU A 280 -11.49 -14.96 9.36
N SER A 281 -12.20 -14.08 8.64
CA SER A 281 -13.61 -13.82 8.93
C SER A 281 -14.49 -15.07 8.69
N GLY A 282 -14.07 -15.95 7.78
CA GLY A 282 -14.71 -17.26 7.59
C GLY A 282 -14.65 -18.17 8.81
N LEU A 283 -13.72 -17.93 9.78
CA LEU A 283 -13.70 -18.66 11.05
C LEU A 283 -14.90 -18.35 11.95
N ALA A 284 -15.68 -17.31 11.64
CA ALA A 284 -16.93 -17.00 12.35
C ALA A 284 -17.99 -18.15 12.26
N TRP A 285 -17.77 -19.16 11.40
CA TRP A 285 -18.57 -20.40 11.45
C TRP A 285 -18.51 -21.09 12.83
N GLN A 286 -17.45 -20.84 13.62
CA GLN A 286 -17.31 -21.38 14.97
C GLN A 286 -18.41 -20.86 15.90
N ASP A 287 -18.82 -19.59 15.71
CA ASP A 287 -19.93 -19.01 16.46
C ASP A 287 -21.25 -19.68 16.09
N PHE A 288 -21.42 -20.01 14.81
CA PHE A 288 -22.55 -20.80 14.34
C PHE A 288 -22.54 -22.21 14.92
N ALA A 289 -21.38 -22.87 14.96
CA ALA A 289 -21.25 -24.20 15.54
C ALA A 289 -21.56 -24.23 17.04
N ALA A 290 -21.21 -23.15 17.76
CA ALA A 290 -21.45 -23.03 19.19
C ALA A 290 -22.88 -22.58 19.56
N ASN A 291 -23.46 -21.67 18.78
CA ASN A 291 -24.69 -20.95 19.12
C ASN A 291 -25.83 -21.11 18.09
N GLY A 292 -25.55 -21.73 16.92
CA GLY A 292 -26.52 -21.87 15.84
C GLY A 292 -27.54 -22.99 16.08
N SER A 293 -28.71 -22.81 15.47
CA SER A 293 -29.80 -23.79 15.49
C SER A 293 -29.63 -24.92 14.45
N GLY A 294 -28.50 -24.98 13.76
CA GLY A 294 -28.23 -25.90 12.64
C GLY A 294 -28.71 -25.42 11.27
N ASP A 295 -29.32 -24.24 11.19
CA ASP A 295 -29.72 -23.57 9.95
C ASP A 295 -28.79 -22.38 9.61
N ALA A 296 -27.90 -22.57 8.63
CA ALA A 296 -26.98 -21.57 8.17
C ALA A 296 -27.63 -20.40 7.39
N HIS A 297 -28.84 -20.61 6.86
CA HIS A 297 -29.60 -19.59 6.15
C HIS A 297 -30.34 -18.64 7.11
N GLY A 298 -30.66 -19.12 8.31
CA GLY A 298 -31.33 -18.33 9.34
C GLY A 298 -30.39 -17.69 10.36
N PHE A 299 -29.11 -18.09 10.40
CA PHE A 299 -28.14 -17.57 11.36
C PHE A 299 -27.48 -16.28 10.88
N LEU A 300 -27.82 -15.15 11.50
CA LEU A 300 -27.26 -13.84 11.18
C LEU A 300 -25.87 -13.65 11.80
N MET A 301 -24.99 -12.99 11.08
CA MET A 301 -23.57 -12.86 11.43
C MET A 301 -23.24 -11.58 12.19
N ASP A 302 -23.99 -11.30 13.26
CA ASP A 302 -23.77 -10.14 14.12
C ASP A 302 -22.38 -10.15 14.82
N SER A 303 -21.84 -11.35 15.03
CA SER A 303 -20.50 -11.53 15.62
C SER A 303 -19.36 -10.89 14.80
N LEU A 304 -19.57 -10.64 13.51
CA LEU A 304 -18.59 -9.95 12.65
C LEU A 304 -18.47 -8.45 12.98
N ASN A 305 -19.41 -7.87 13.70
CA ASN A 305 -19.32 -6.47 14.18
C ASN A 305 -18.33 -6.28 15.34
N GLY A 306 -17.89 -7.38 15.97
CA GLY A 306 -16.90 -7.36 17.03
C GLY A 306 -15.46 -7.17 16.55
N PRO A 307 -14.54 -6.77 17.45
CA PRO A 307 -13.13 -6.66 17.10
C PRO A 307 -12.55 -8.01 16.64
N ALA A 308 -11.67 -7.96 15.66
CA ALA A 308 -11.01 -9.16 15.11
C ALA A 308 -9.71 -9.43 15.85
N ASP A 309 -9.71 -10.33 16.81
CA ASP A 309 -8.48 -10.85 17.41
C ASP A 309 -7.88 -11.93 16.51
N THR A 310 -6.86 -11.54 15.75
CA THR A 310 -6.16 -12.48 14.86
C THR A 310 -5.00 -13.15 15.60
N PRO A 311 -5.01 -14.49 15.73
CA PRO A 311 -3.89 -15.19 16.35
C PRO A 311 -2.57 -14.94 15.64
N VAL A 312 -1.52 -14.61 16.40
CA VAL A 312 -0.20 -14.20 15.89
C VAL A 312 0.43 -15.25 14.97
N TYR A 313 0.16 -16.53 15.17
CA TYR A 313 0.68 -17.59 14.30
C TYR A 313 0.17 -17.51 12.84
N PHE A 314 -1.05 -17.03 12.61
CA PHE A 314 -1.53 -16.74 11.25
C PHE A 314 -0.75 -15.60 10.59
N LEU A 315 -0.46 -14.55 11.36
CA LEU A 315 0.31 -13.38 10.89
C LEU A 315 1.76 -13.78 10.53
N ILE A 316 2.40 -14.60 11.38
CA ILE A 316 3.75 -15.12 11.14
C ILE A 316 3.75 -16.04 9.90
N GLY A 317 2.78 -16.96 9.82
CA GLY A 317 2.64 -17.86 8.67
C GLY A 317 2.43 -17.11 7.36
N ALA A 318 1.54 -16.13 7.35
CA ALA A 318 1.31 -15.28 6.21
C ALA A 318 2.57 -14.46 5.84
N GLY A 319 3.26 -13.88 6.82
CA GLY A 319 4.53 -13.17 6.61
C GLY A 319 5.60 -14.05 5.97
N MET A 320 5.71 -15.32 6.38
CA MET A 320 6.62 -16.27 5.74
C MET A 320 6.25 -16.55 4.27
N ILE A 321 4.97 -16.75 3.98
CA ILE A 321 4.48 -16.95 2.60
C ILE A 321 4.79 -15.72 1.74
N MET A 322 4.53 -14.51 2.26
CA MET A 322 4.85 -13.25 1.60
C MET A 322 6.35 -13.14 1.26
N VAL A 323 7.23 -13.47 2.20
CA VAL A 323 8.70 -13.45 1.99
C VAL A 323 9.11 -14.44 0.92
N VAL A 324 8.59 -15.68 0.95
CA VAL A 324 8.88 -16.69 -0.06
C VAL A 324 8.38 -16.25 -1.43
N SER A 325 7.16 -15.69 -1.51
CA SER A 325 6.62 -15.12 -2.75
C SER A 325 7.52 -14.02 -3.29
N LEU A 326 7.87 -13.04 -2.47
CA LEU A 326 8.73 -11.92 -2.86
C LEU A 326 10.09 -12.39 -3.39
N ALA A 327 10.68 -13.41 -2.76
CA ALA A 327 11.99 -13.93 -3.14
C ALA A 327 11.98 -14.76 -4.44
N THR A 328 10.86 -15.41 -4.77
CA THR A 328 10.76 -16.40 -5.86
C THR A 328 9.92 -15.94 -7.04
N SER A 329 9.04 -14.94 -6.87
CA SER A 329 8.13 -14.49 -7.91
C SER A 329 8.82 -13.75 -9.05
N LYS A 330 8.77 -14.34 -10.25
CA LYS A 330 9.19 -13.67 -11.47
C LYS A 330 8.22 -12.55 -11.89
N LYS A 331 6.95 -12.67 -11.52
CA LYS A 331 5.90 -11.69 -11.85
C LYS A 331 6.12 -10.37 -11.11
N ALA A 332 6.59 -10.39 -9.86
CA ALA A 332 6.99 -9.20 -9.10
C ALA A 332 8.06 -8.37 -9.84
N HIS A 333 9.00 -9.04 -10.50
CA HIS A 333 10.00 -8.36 -11.32
C HIS A 333 9.41 -7.71 -12.57
N ASN A 334 8.45 -8.36 -13.22
CA ASN A 334 7.78 -7.80 -14.40
C ASN A 334 7.04 -6.53 -14.06
N VAL A 335 6.24 -6.52 -12.99
CA VAL A 335 5.49 -5.35 -12.53
C VAL A 335 6.45 -4.21 -12.14
N THR A 336 7.50 -4.51 -11.35
CA THR A 336 8.49 -3.51 -10.96
C THR A 336 9.25 -2.94 -12.17
N ARG A 337 9.57 -3.77 -13.17
CA ARG A 337 10.24 -3.32 -14.40
C ARG A 337 9.36 -2.37 -15.21
N THR A 338 8.06 -2.64 -15.32
CA THR A 338 7.10 -1.76 -15.98
C THR A 338 7.08 -0.39 -15.31
N GLU A 339 6.96 -0.35 -13.98
CA GLU A 339 6.93 0.90 -13.22
C GLU A 339 8.22 1.72 -13.37
N ILE A 340 9.38 1.07 -13.31
CA ILE A 340 10.66 1.73 -13.58
C ILE A 340 10.70 2.27 -15.02
N GLY A 341 10.16 1.52 -15.97
CA GLY A 341 10.07 1.91 -17.38
C GLY A 341 9.22 3.17 -17.60
N LEU A 342 8.11 3.32 -16.85
CA LEU A 342 7.26 4.51 -16.91
C LEU A 342 7.98 5.79 -16.47
N GLY A 343 8.99 5.67 -15.59
CA GLY A 343 9.84 6.80 -15.20
C GLY A 343 10.97 7.12 -16.19
N SER A 344 11.18 6.30 -17.24
CA SER A 344 12.22 6.50 -18.24
C SER A 344 11.86 7.64 -19.19
N GLN A 345 12.82 8.53 -19.45
CA GLN A 345 12.69 9.59 -20.47
C GLN A 345 13.19 9.15 -21.86
N GLN A 346 13.69 7.93 -21.97
CA GLN A 346 14.14 7.38 -23.25
C GLN A 346 12.94 6.82 -24.00
N GLY A 347 12.75 7.22 -25.25
CA GLY A 347 11.72 6.67 -26.13
C GLY A 347 11.91 5.16 -26.30
N GLY A 348 10.82 4.40 -26.14
CA GLY A 348 10.77 2.97 -26.31
C GLY A 348 9.37 2.56 -26.76
N ASP A 349 9.21 1.29 -27.12
CA ASP A 349 7.89 0.74 -27.45
C ASP A 349 6.98 0.76 -26.22
N GLU A 350 5.88 1.50 -26.31
CA GLU A 350 4.87 1.55 -25.25
C GLU A 350 3.97 0.31 -25.34
N MET A 351 3.78 -0.35 -24.20
CA MET A 351 2.91 -1.53 -24.09
C MET A 351 1.44 -1.19 -24.37
N PHE A 352 1.03 0.04 -24.07
CA PHE A 352 -0.35 0.53 -24.23
C PHE A 352 -0.41 1.80 -25.07
N GLY A 353 -1.30 1.84 -26.05
CA GLY A 353 -1.55 3.03 -26.83
C GLY A 353 -2.18 4.17 -26.01
N SER A 354 -1.85 5.42 -26.34
CA SER A 354 -2.39 6.59 -25.65
C SER A 354 -3.89 6.82 -25.95
N SER A 355 -4.71 7.00 -24.91
CA SER A 355 -6.12 7.34 -25.06
C SER A 355 -6.32 8.78 -25.58
N ARG A 356 -7.49 9.07 -26.20
CA ARG A 356 -7.84 10.43 -26.64
C ARG A 356 -7.89 11.41 -25.45
N ILE A 357 -8.33 10.95 -24.29
CA ILE A 357 -8.42 11.75 -23.05
C ILE A 357 -7.02 12.08 -22.55
N ALA A 358 -6.11 11.09 -22.47
CA ALA A 358 -4.73 11.30 -22.08
C ALA A 358 -4.02 12.32 -22.96
N ARG A 359 -4.19 12.22 -24.29
CA ARG A 359 -3.62 13.20 -25.25
C ARG A 359 -4.18 14.60 -25.10
N ARG A 360 -5.45 14.77 -24.74
CA ARG A 360 -6.04 16.08 -24.44
C ARG A 360 -5.47 16.68 -23.16
N LEU A 361 -5.35 15.85 -22.10
CA LEU A 361 -4.81 16.26 -20.82
C LEU A 361 -3.35 16.71 -20.95
N VAL A 362 -2.52 15.92 -21.64
CA VAL A 362 -1.11 16.29 -21.92
C VAL A 362 -1.01 17.59 -22.69
N ARG A 363 -1.81 17.79 -23.74
CA ARG A 363 -1.83 19.05 -24.51
C ARG A 363 -2.21 20.23 -23.65
N TRP A 364 -3.23 20.07 -22.80
CA TRP A 364 -3.65 21.13 -21.87
C TRP A 364 -2.54 21.47 -20.87
N THR A 365 -1.90 20.45 -20.29
CA THR A 365 -0.76 20.63 -19.36
C THR A 365 0.42 21.33 -20.03
N LEU A 366 0.76 20.92 -21.27
CA LEU A 366 1.83 21.58 -22.04
C LEU A 366 1.49 23.05 -22.37
N SER A 367 0.24 23.33 -22.71
CA SER A 367 -0.22 24.71 -22.94
C SER A 367 -0.13 25.57 -21.68
N LEU A 368 -0.50 25.02 -20.53
CA LEU A 368 -0.38 25.69 -19.24
C LEU A 368 1.10 25.97 -18.90
N LEU A 369 1.97 24.97 -19.07
CA LEU A 369 3.41 25.12 -18.85
C LEU A 369 4.02 26.18 -19.79
N ALA A 370 3.61 26.19 -21.07
CA ALA A 370 4.06 27.20 -22.02
C ALA A 370 3.61 28.60 -21.61
N TRP A 371 2.39 28.74 -21.12
CA TRP A 371 1.85 30.00 -20.59
C TRP A 371 2.65 30.46 -19.36
N VAL A 372 2.85 29.58 -18.37
CA VAL A 372 3.67 29.86 -17.17
C VAL A 372 5.07 30.31 -17.58
N ARG A 373 5.70 29.62 -18.54
CA ARG A 373 7.03 29.97 -19.04
C ARG A 373 7.07 31.36 -19.71
N ARG A 374 5.99 31.79 -20.38
CA ARG A 374 5.89 33.13 -20.99
C ARG A 374 5.78 34.24 -19.93
N VAL A 375 5.04 33.99 -18.85
CA VAL A 375 4.79 34.97 -17.77
C VAL A 375 6.00 35.03 -16.82
N THR A 376 6.80 33.97 -16.75
CA THR A 376 7.97 33.91 -15.83
C THR A 376 9.09 34.86 -16.28
N PRO A 377 9.60 35.74 -15.40
CA PRO A 377 10.71 36.65 -15.71
C PRO A 377 11.96 35.89 -16.17
N ALA A 378 12.74 36.51 -17.07
CA ALA A 378 13.95 35.91 -17.64
C ALA A 378 14.98 35.46 -16.59
N ARG A 379 15.13 36.20 -15.49
CA ARG A 379 16.04 35.85 -14.38
C ARG A 379 15.61 34.52 -13.69
N VAL A 380 14.31 34.37 -13.42
CA VAL A 380 13.76 33.17 -12.80
C VAL A 380 13.88 32.00 -13.77
N ARG A 381 13.60 32.19 -15.05
CA ARG A 381 13.76 31.19 -16.10
C ARG A 381 15.20 30.71 -16.23
N GLY A 382 16.17 31.63 -16.23
CA GLY A 382 17.59 31.28 -16.26
C GLY A 382 18.03 30.52 -15.01
N TRP A 383 17.50 30.87 -13.82
CA TRP A 383 17.75 30.13 -12.58
C TRP A 383 17.18 28.69 -12.67
N PHE A 384 15.94 28.50 -13.20
CA PHE A 384 15.36 27.21 -13.42
C PHE A 384 16.18 26.36 -14.41
N ASN A 385 16.55 26.91 -15.56
CA ASN A 385 17.33 26.20 -16.57
C ASN A 385 18.64 25.66 -15.98
N ARG A 386 19.40 26.50 -15.26
CA ARG A 386 20.63 26.04 -14.60
C ARG A 386 20.45 24.95 -13.55
N ARG A 387 19.25 24.80 -12.97
CA ARG A 387 18.96 23.79 -11.94
C ARG A 387 18.34 22.51 -12.48
N PHE A 388 17.60 22.62 -13.58
CA PHE A 388 16.78 21.53 -14.12
C PHE A 388 17.17 21.09 -15.52
N ASN A 389 18.10 21.74 -16.19
CA ASN A 389 18.66 21.26 -17.46
C ASN A 389 19.90 20.40 -17.18
N VAL A 390 19.88 19.16 -17.69
CA VAL A 390 20.97 18.19 -17.50
C VAL A 390 22.25 18.71 -18.16
N ASP A 391 22.14 19.20 -19.40
CA ASP A 391 23.28 19.60 -20.24
C ASP A 391 24.00 20.82 -19.67
N GLU A 392 23.27 21.80 -19.15
CA GLU A 392 23.87 23.00 -18.53
C GLU A 392 24.48 22.70 -17.15
N THR A 393 24.01 21.66 -16.46
CA THR A 393 24.48 21.36 -15.09
C THR A 393 25.72 20.45 -15.08
N ILE A 394 25.98 19.74 -16.17
CA ILE A 394 27.19 18.90 -16.32
C ILE A 394 28.38 19.74 -16.72
N MET A 395 28.16 20.90 -17.34
CA MET A 395 29.24 21.84 -17.76
C MET A 395 29.73 22.76 -16.63
N GLU A 396 29.05 22.84 -15.49
CA GLU A 396 29.53 23.50 -14.26
C GLU A 396 30.35 22.53 -13.39
#